data_5676def3e810441d14b84377e2d9c089
#
_entry.id   5676def3e810441d14b84377e2d9c089
#
_cell.length_a   1.000
_cell.length_b   1.000
_cell.length_c   1.000
_cell.angle_alpha   90.00
_cell.angle_beta   90.00
_cell.angle_gamma   90.00
#
_symmetry.space_group_name_H-M   'P 1'
#
loop_
_entity.id
_entity.type
_entity.pdbx_description
1 polymer ?
#
loop_
_entity_poly.entity_id
_entity_poly.type
_entity_poly.pdbx_seq_one_letter_code
_entity_poly.pdbx_strand_id
1 'polypeptide(L)'
;MFLQKNDRIWLKKCNFGTAMEKILRVRSVNDYVRYIGAPVLHRLVSVIHYDELEHCRHSLNNYDVYGMFIGDETLEELTYGLNTYDLHRHALMCVAPGQIGGKADTGEEICTKGWALLFDPELLHGTELERRMPSFTFFSYNTSESLLMSDEQRAVIVQLFEQLRGEAALEDDEHTDRILVHLIGIVLENVARFYARQLRMQAPARSDLLTRFENLLVGYYRDGLQAANGIPSVRYCAQELFLSPNYFGDLVRQLTGDTAKSIISRFVMQRARELLATGVPIAETSERLGYDYPQHFTRQFKKHYGLTPSDFLKSKR
;
A
#
# COMPACT_ATOMS: atom_id res chain seq x y z
N MET A 1 15.97 -2.83 -39.24
CA MET A 1 15.33 -4.11 -38.97
C MET A 1 16.05 -4.78 -37.81
N PHE A 2 15.76 -4.27 -36.59
CA PHE A 2 16.26 -4.80 -35.33
C PHE A 2 15.05 -4.87 -34.39
N LEU A 3 14.47 -6.08 -34.26
CA LEU A 3 13.45 -6.40 -33.29
C LEU A 3 14.09 -7.22 -32.15
N GLN A 4 14.29 -6.59 -31.07
CA GLN A 4 14.06 -6.87 -29.66
C GLN A 4 14.05 -8.36 -29.24
N LYS A 5 15.10 -8.70 -28.53
CA LYS A 5 15.37 -10.03 -27.92
C LYS A 5 14.96 -10.13 -26.44
N ASN A 6 14.19 -9.20 -25.87
CA ASN A 6 13.95 -9.13 -24.42
C ASN A 6 12.59 -9.64 -23.92
N ASP A 7 11.63 -9.98 -24.81
CA ASP A 7 10.29 -10.39 -24.36
C ASP A 7 10.11 -11.90 -24.09
N ARG A 8 11.17 -12.69 -24.23
CA ARG A 8 11.08 -14.15 -24.08
C ARG A 8 11.60 -14.74 -22.75
N ILE A 9 12.10 -13.93 -21.83
CA ILE A 9 12.71 -14.44 -20.58
C ILE A 9 11.72 -14.55 -19.42
N TRP A 10 10.59 -13.83 -19.46
CA TRP A 10 9.57 -13.87 -18.41
C TRP A 10 8.60 -15.05 -18.48
N LEU A 11 8.50 -15.72 -19.62
CA LEU A 11 7.56 -16.83 -19.84
C LEU A 11 8.07 -18.23 -19.51
N LYS A 12 9.31 -18.37 -18.99
CA LYS A 12 9.93 -19.72 -18.78
C LYS A 12 10.11 -20.18 -17.34
N LYS A 13 9.52 -19.51 -16.34
CA LYS A 13 9.62 -19.98 -14.93
C LYS A 13 8.28 -20.12 -14.17
N CYS A 14 7.14 -20.01 -14.84
CA CYS A 14 5.87 -20.43 -14.27
C CYS A 14 5.46 -21.73 -14.94
N ASN A 15 5.67 -22.85 -14.25
CA ASN A 15 5.02 -24.12 -14.56
C ASN A 15 3.53 -23.98 -14.18
N PHE A 16 2.70 -23.38 -15.04
CA PHE A 16 1.26 -23.41 -14.95
C PHE A 16 0.74 -24.54 -15.84
N GLY A 17 0.70 -25.72 -15.29
CA GLY A 17 -0.22 -26.76 -15.74
C GLY A 17 -1.59 -26.47 -15.15
N THR A 18 -2.60 -26.48 -16.01
CA THR A 18 -4.06 -26.45 -15.80
C THR A 18 -4.72 -25.08 -15.59
N ALA A 19 -5.60 -24.75 -16.57
CA ALA A 19 -6.58 -23.67 -16.66
C ALA A 19 -6.01 -22.26 -16.37
N MET A 20 -5.94 -21.43 -17.40
CA MET A 20 -5.73 -19.97 -17.21
C MET A 20 -6.85 -19.49 -16.27
N GLU A 21 -6.50 -19.14 -15.02
CA GLU A 21 -7.40 -18.47 -14.09
C GLU A 21 -7.96 -17.23 -14.78
N LYS A 22 -9.27 -17.22 -14.98
CA LYS A 22 -9.94 -16.13 -15.68
C LYS A 22 -10.01 -14.92 -14.74
N ILE A 23 -9.09 -13.97 -14.91
CA ILE A 23 -9.11 -12.72 -14.16
C ILE A 23 -10.28 -11.87 -14.67
N LEU A 24 -11.21 -11.53 -13.79
CA LEU A 24 -12.30 -10.61 -14.08
C LEU A 24 -11.75 -9.18 -14.14
N ARG A 25 -11.95 -8.51 -15.24
CA ARG A 25 -11.59 -7.09 -15.35
C ARG A 25 -12.75 -6.21 -14.90
N VAL A 26 -12.59 -5.57 -13.76
CA VAL A 26 -13.56 -4.65 -13.15
C VAL A 26 -13.25 -3.24 -13.62
N ARG A 27 -13.77 -2.85 -14.79
CA ARG A 27 -13.57 -1.53 -15.40
C ARG A 27 -14.46 -0.46 -14.78
N SER A 28 -15.61 -0.88 -14.27
CA SER A 28 -16.58 -0.04 -13.57
C SER A 28 -17.11 -0.78 -12.35
N VAL A 29 -17.69 -0.07 -11.41
CA VAL A 29 -18.34 -0.70 -10.24
C VAL A 29 -19.38 -1.74 -10.66
N ASN A 30 -20.08 -1.48 -11.77
CA ASN A 30 -21.15 -2.33 -12.25
C ASN A 30 -20.68 -3.63 -12.90
N ASP A 31 -19.42 -3.76 -13.31
CA ASP A 31 -18.87 -5.02 -13.82
C ASP A 31 -18.82 -6.05 -12.69
N TYR A 32 -18.37 -5.65 -11.50
CA TYR A 32 -18.32 -6.52 -10.33
C TYR A 32 -19.72 -6.85 -9.82
N VAL A 33 -20.60 -5.85 -9.71
CA VAL A 33 -21.99 -5.99 -9.25
C VAL A 33 -22.75 -7.03 -10.08
N ARG A 34 -22.66 -6.91 -11.42
CA ARG A 34 -23.32 -7.87 -12.33
C ARG A 34 -22.74 -9.28 -12.22
N TYR A 35 -21.43 -9.40 -12.02
CA TYR A 35 -20.78 -10.70 -11.87
C TYR A 35 -21.29 -11.46 -10.65
N ILE A 36 -21.45 -10.78 -9.50
CA ILE A 36 -21.91 -11.41 -8.26
C ILE A 36 -23.44 -11.45 -8.13
N GLY A 37 -24.20 -10.92 -9.11
CA GLY A 37 -25.66 -10.91 -9.09
C GLY A 37 -26.28 -9.88 -8.14
N ALA A 38 -25.52 -8.87 -7.70
CA ALA A 38 -26.07 -7.80 -6.85
C ALA A 38 -26.85 -6.74 -7.66
N PRO A 39 -27.77 -5.98 -7.05
CA PRO A 39 -28.49 -4.90 -7.74
C PRO A 39 -27.57 -3.74 -8.12
N VAL A 40 -27.76 -3.22 -9.33
CA VAL A 40 -27.09 -1.98 -9.78
C VAL A 40 -27.87 -0.79 -9.19
N LEU A 41 -27.23 -0.01 -8.33
CA LEU A 41 -27.84 1.15 -7.64
C LEU A 41 -27.46 2.47 -8.30
N HIS A 42 -26.17 2.66 -8.59
CA HIS A 42 -25.64 3.91 -9.16
C HIS A 42 -24.57 3.62 -10.21
N ARG A 43 -24.29 4.58 -11.11
CA ARG A 43 -23.32 4.39 -12.20
C ARG A 43 -21.86 4.33 -11.72
N LEU A 44 -21.51 5.07 -10.64
CA LEU A 44 -20.14 5.26 -10.17
C LEU A 44 -19.89 4.75 -8.74
N VAL A 45 -20.94 4.35 -8.01
CA VAL A 45 -20.83 3.81 -6.64
C VAL A 45 -21.66 2.55 -6.52
N SER A 46 -21.13 1.57 -5.82
CA SER A 46 -21.89 0.39 -5.40
C SER A 46 -21.57 0.01 -3.98
N VAL A 47 -22.61 -0.25 -3.19
CA VAL A 47 -22.51 -0.81 -1.86
C VAL A 47 -23.23 -2.16 -1.86
N ILE A 48 -22.50 -3.20 -1.49
CA ILE A 48 -22.95 -4.58 -1.53
C ILE A 48 -23.01 -5.09 -0.11
N HIS A 49 -24.13 -5.69 0.26
CA HIS A 49 -24.30 -6.49 1.46
C HIS A 49 -24.37 -7.95 1.04
N TYR A 50 -23.30 -8.69 1.22
CA TYR A 50 -23.18 -10.06 0.73
C TYR A 50 -24.19 -11.01 1.37
N ASP A 51 -24.62 -10.76 2.61
CA ASP A 51 -25.63 -11.57 3.30
C ASP A 51 -27.00 -11.55 2.64
N GLU A 52 -27.27 -10.57 1.74
CA GLU A 52 -28.50 -10.47 0.96
C GLU A 52 -28.44 -11.25 -0.36
N LEU A 53 -27.27 -11.78 -0.74
CA LEU A 53 -27.08 -12.55 -1.95
C LEU A 53 -27.31 -14.04 -1.64
N GLU A 54 -28.21 -14.68 -2.38
CA GLU A 54 -28.47 -16.12 -2.20
C GLU A 54 -27.21 -16.94 -2.51
N HIS A 55 -26.54 -16.59 -3.61
CA HIS A 55 -25.30 -17.25 -4.05
C HIS A 55 -24.41 -16.22 -4.76
N CYS A 56 -23.11 -16.33 -4.57
CA CYS A 56 -22.12 -15.64 -5.37
C CYS A 56 -20.98 -16.58 -5.72
N ARG A 57 -20.06 -16.14 -6.58
CA ARG A 57 -18.87 -16.91 -6.95
C ARG A 57 -17.64 -16.10 -6.63
N HIS A 58 -16.59 -16.79 -6.24
CA HIS A 58 -15.28 -16.16 -6.13
C HIS A 58 -14.84 -15.57 -7.48
N SER A 59 -14.09 -14.50 -7.43
CA SER A 59 -13.41 -13.95 -8.61
C SER A 59 -12.06 -13.39 -8.23
N LEU A 60 -11.07 -13.65 -9.08
CA LEU A 60 -9.82 -12.93 -9.06
C LEU A 60 -9.99 -11.71 -9.96
N ASN A 61 -9.88 -10.52 -9.41
CA ASN A 61 -10.27 -9.27 -10.07
C ASN A 61 -9.04 -8.40 -10.34
N ASN A 62 -9.00 -7.80 -11.53
CA ASN A 62 -8.16 -6.66 -11.83
C ASN A 62 -9.05 -5.41 -11.78
N TYR A 63 -8.83 -4.56 -10.77
CA TYR A 63 -9.68 -3.42 -10.49
C TYR A 63 -9.19 -2.16 -11.20
N ASP A 64 -10.07 -1.52 -11.98
CA ASP A 64 -9.88 -0.14 -12.46
C ASP A 64 -10.63 0.88 -11.54
N VAL A 65 -11.22 0.41 -10.43
CA VAL A 65 -11.98 1.15 -9.44
C VAL A 65 -11.37 1.00 -8.04
N TYR A 66 -11.73 1.89 -7.12
CA TYR A 66 -11.46 1.70 -5.69
C TYR A 66 -12.44 0.72 -5.08
N GLY A 67 -11.96 -0.12 -4.16
CA GLY A 67 -12.79 -1.07 -3.42
C GLY A 67 -12.39 -1.14 -1.96
N MET A 68 -13.38 -1.31 -1.09
CA MET A 68 -13.23 -1.53 0.35
C MET A 68 -14.11 -2.71 0.74
N PHE A 69 -13.51 -3.75 1.32
CA PHE A 69 -14.18 -5.02 1.61
C PHE A 69 -14.09 -5.35 3.09
N ILE A 70 -15.21 -5.61 3.72
CA ILE A 70 -15.31 -6.05 5.12
C ILE A 70 -15.76 -7.50 5.10
N GLY A 71 -14.92 -8.42 5.61
CA GLY A 71 -15.28 -9.81 5.81
C GLY A 71 -15.87 -10.03 7.19
N ASP A 72 -17.05 -10.64 7.28
CA ASP A 72 -17.67 -11.05 8.56
C ASP A 72 -17.30 -12.47 8.96
N GLU A 73 -16.61 -13.19 8.08
CA GLU A 73 -16.02 -14.50 8.30
C GLU A 73 -14.53 -14.46 7.95
N THR A 74 -13.76 -15.43 8.44
CA THR A 74 -12.38 -15.61 8.01
C THR A 74 -12.39 -16.19 6.59
N LEU A 75 -11.74 -15.50 5.66
CA LEU A 75 -11.53 -15.97 4.29
C LEU A 75 -10.09 -16.43 4.14
N GLU A 76 -9.90 -17.70 3.84
CA GLU A 76 -8.60 -18.31 3.58
C GLU A 76 -8.19 -18.16 2.12
N GLU A 77 -6.87 -18.14 1.85
CA GLU A 77 -6.28 -18.13 0.52
C GLU A 77 -6.73 -16.96 -0.39
N LEU A 78 -6.93 -15.79 0.19
CA LEU A 78 -7.23 -14.58 -0.59
C LEU A 78 -5.98 -14.11 -1.34
N THR A 79 -6.07 -13.97 -2.66
CA THR A 79 -4.97 -13.45 -3.49
C THR A 79 -4.98 -11.92 -3.50
N TYR A 80 -3.83 -11.30 -3.29
CA TYR A 80 -3.59 -9.87 -3.45
C TYR A 80 -2.22 -9.64 -4.09
N GLY A 81 -2.20 -9.11 -5.30
CA GLY A 81 -0.98 -9.04 -6.09
C GLY A 81 -0.44 -10.43 -6.44
N LEU A 82 0.77 -10.74 -6.00
CA LEU A 82 1.45 -12.03 -6.24
C LEU A 82 1.41 -12.99 -5.02
N ASN A 83 0.77 -12.60 -3.93
CA ASN A 83 0.77 -13.33 -2.67
C ASN A 83 -0.64 -13.77 -2.27
N THR A 84 -0.70 -14.82 -1.46
CA THR A 84 -1.94 -15.35 -0.87
C THR A 84 -1.93 -15.11 0.64
N TYR A 85 -3.08 -14.72 1.20
CA TYR A 85 -3.24 -14.34 2.61
C TYR A 85 -4.60 -14.81 3.14
N ASP A 86 -4.67 -14.97 4.45
CA ASP A 86 -5.94 -15.18 5.15
C ASP A 86 -6.47 -13.83 5.64
N LEU A 87 -7.73 -13.54 5.33
CA LEU A 87 -8.43 -12.37 5.84
C LEU A 87 -9.19 -12.73 7.10
N HIS A 88 -8.83 -12.12 8.22
CA HIS A 88 -9.50 -12.36 9.49
C HIS A 88 -10.91 -11.75 9.52
N ARG A 89 -11.76 -12.32 10.36
CA ARG A 89 -13.09 -11.76 10.64
C ARG A 89 -12.99 -10.29 11.05
N HIS A 90 -13.88 -9.45 10.53
CA HIS A 90 -13.93 -7.99 10.72
C HIS A 90 -12.70 -7.24 10.18
N ALA A 91 -11.92 -7.89 9.33
CA ALA A 91 -10.86 -7.17 8.63
C ALA A 91 -11.44 -6.33 7.49
N LEU A 92 -10.93 -5.10 7.38
CA LEU A 92 -11.18 -4.24 6.22
C LEU A 92 -9.95 -4.29 5.30
N MET A 93 -10.19 -4.71 4.07
CA MET A 93 -9.21 -4.68 2.98
C MET A 93 -9.58 -3.57 1.98
N CYS A 94 -8.57 -2.85 1.49
CA CYS A 94 -8.75 -1.80 0.48
C CYS A 94 -7.98 -2.15 -0.79
N VAL A 95 -8.56 -1.86 -1.95
CA VAL A 95 -7.92 -2.00 -3.26
C VAL A 95 -7.99 -0.69 -4.03
N ALA A 96 -6.94 -0.36 -4.76
CA ALA A 96 -6.87 0.79 -5.66
C ALA A 96 -6.94 0.37 -7.12
N PRO A 97 -7.25 1.29 -8.05
CA PRO A 97 -7.14 1.03 -9.49
C PRO A 97 -5.76 0.48 -9.89
N GLY A 98 -5.75 -0.53 -10.75
CA GLY A 98 -4.55 -1.24 -11.20
C GLY A 98 -4.12 -2.42 -10.32
N GLN A 99 -4.80 -2.68 -9.21
CA GLN A 99 -4.47 -3.81 -8.34
C GLN A 99 -5.26 -5.08 -8.70
N ILE A 100 -4.65 -6.22 -8.41
CA ILE A 100 -5.28 -7.54 -8.54
C ILE A 100 -5.57 -8.07 -7.14
N GLY A 101 -6.81 -8.50 -6.90
CA GLY A 101 -7.24 -9.06 -5.63
C GLY A 101 -8.49 -9.92 -5.76
N GLY A 102 -8.71 -10.79 -4.76
CA GLY A 102 -9.83 -11.72 -4.72
C GLY A 102 -9.37 -13.16 -4.58
N LYS A 103 -10.25 -14.12 -4.86
CA LYS A 103 -9.96 -15.55 -4.86
C LYS A 103 -10.35 -16.13 -6.23
N ALA A 104 -9.53 -17.03 -6.75
CA ALA A 104 -9.81 -17.68 -8.04
C ALA A 104 -11.18 -18.37 -8.03
N ASP A 105 -11.91 -18.23 -9.14
CA ASP A 105 -13.19 -18.88 -9.31
C ASP A 105 -13.00 -20.40 -9.53
N THR A 106 -13.41 -21.18 -8.55
CA THR A 106 -13.38 -22.66 -8.62
C THR A 106 -14.60 -23.24 -9.35
N GLY A 107 -15.55 -22.39 -9.74
CA GLY A 107 -16.85 -22.82 -10.29
C GLY A 107 -17.90 -23.13 -9.24
N GLU A 108 -17.55 -23.07 -7.97
CA GLU A 108 -18.48 -23.33 -6.86
C GLU A 108 -19.23 -22.06 -6.46
N GLU A 109 -20.49 -22.19 -6.17
CA GLU A 109 -21.29 -21.14 -5.55
C GLU A 109 -20.99 -21.09 -4.06
N ILE A 110 -20.82 -19.89 -3.54
CA ILE A 110 -20.49 -19.64 -2.13
C ILE A 110 -21.50 -18.68 -1.50
N CYS A 111 -21.69 -18.81 -0.20
CA CYS A 111 -22.35 -17.82 0.64
C CYS A 111 -21.26 -17.08 1.41
N THR A 112 -20.91 -15.87 0.98
CA THR A 112 -19.97 -15.02 1.73
C THR A 112 -20.75 -13.98 2.55
N LYS A 113 -20.15 -13.49 3.62
CA LYS A 113 -20.78 -12.51 4.53
C LYS A 113 -19.93 -11.27 4.64
N GLY A 114 -20.61 -10.14 4.81
CA GLY A 114 -19.98 -8.86 5.00
C GLY A 114 -20.39 -7.81 3.99
N TRP A 115 -19.53 -6.83 3.78
CA TRP A 115 -19.85 -5.63 3.01
C TRP A 115 -18.77 -5.29 2.01
N ALA A 116 -19.15 -4.69 0.89
CA ALA A 116 -18.21 -4.04 -0.01
C ALA A 116 -18.73 -2.66 -0.42
N LEU A 117 -17.81 -1.70 -0.49
CA LEU A 117 -17.99 -0.41 -1.14
C LEU A 117 -17.03 -0.36 -2.33
N LEU A 118 -17.58 -0.14 -3.54
CA LEU A 118 -16.79 0.17 -4.74
C LEU A 118 -17.16 1.56 -5.23
N PHE A 119 -16.17 2.34 -5.66
CA PHE A 119 -16.41 3.64 -6.28
C PHE A 119 -15.42 3.89 -7.41
N ASP A 120 -15.93 4.50 -8.47
CA ASP A 120 -15.16 4.82 -9.66
C ASP A 120 -14.33 6.09 -9.43
N PRO A 121 -13.06 6.16 -9.86
CA PRO A 121 -12.27 7.38 -9.83
C PRO A 121 -12.94 8.57 -10.52
N GLU A 122 -13.80 8.35 -11.53
CA GLU A 122 -14.54 9.39 -12.22
C GLU A 122 -15.41 10.23 -11.27
N LEU A 123 -16.01 9.58 -10.25
CA LEU A 123 -16.81 10.27 -9.24
C LEU A 123 -16.02 11.36 -8.49
N LEU A 124 -14.72 11.13 -8.30
CA LEU A 124 -13.87 12.04 -7.54
C LEU A 124 -13.32 13.18 -8.39
N HIS A 125 -13.46 13.12 -9.72
CA HIS A 125 -12.81 14.04 -10.64
C HIS A 125 -13.17 15.51 -10.36
N GLY A 126 -12.12 16.35 -10.20
CA GLY A 126 -12.25 17.77 -9.88
C GLY A 126 -12.60 18.09 -8.43
N THR A 127 -12.79 17.08 -7.56
CA THR A 127 -13.12 17.28 -6.15
C THR A 127 -11.88 17.48 -5.26
N GLU A 128 -12.09 17.98 -4.05
CA GLU A 128 -11.03 18.02 -3.02
C GLU A 128 -10.60 16.62 -2.61
N LEU A 129 -11.54 15.66 -2.62
CA LEU A 129 -11.25 14.28 -2.25
C LEU A 129 -10.27 13.62 -3.22
N GLU A 130 -10.35 13.89 -4.53
CA GLU A 130 -9.39 13.40 -5.52
C GLU A 130 -7.96 13.80 -5.15
N ARG A 131 -7.74 15.06 -4.79
CA ARG A 131 -6.41 15.57 -4.37
C ARG A 131 -5.88 14.92 -3.11
N ARG A 132 -6.78 14.46 -2.24
CA ARG A 132 -6.45 13.82 -0.97
C ARG A 132 -6.25 12.29 -1.07
N MET A 133 -6.74 11.63 -2.12
CA MET A 133 -6.62 10.18 -2.30
C MET A 133 -5.19 9.65 -2.09
N PRO A 134 -4.12 10.31 -2.57
CA PRO A 134 -2.75 9.84 -2.30
C PRO A 134 -2.34 9.82 -0.82
N SER A 135 -3.05 10.53 0.05
CA SER A 135 -2.79 10.52 1.49
C SER A 135 -3.42 9.31 2.22
N PHE A 136 -4.38 8.64 1.60
CA PHE A 136 -4.97 7.41 2.12
C PHE A 136 -4.10 6.19 1.72
N THR A 137 -2.94 6.08 2.37
CA THR A 137 -1.87 5.10 2.06
C THR A 137 -2.32 3.66 2.16
N PHE A 138 -3.37 3.37 2.93
CA PHE A 138 -3.92 2.04 3.16
C PHE A 138 -4.49 1.36 1.90
N PHE A 139 -4.76 2.08 0.83
CA PHE A 139 -5.07 1.48 -0.47
C PHE A 139 -3.89 0.76 -1.12
N SER A 140 -2.70 0.87 -0.58
CA SER A 140 -1.49 0.20 -1.05
C SER A 140 -0.85 -0.71 -0.01
N TYR A 141 -1.56 -0.99 1.08
CA TYR A 141 -1.13 -1.96 2.09
C TYR A 141 -1.35 -3.39 1.59
N ASN A 142 -0.56 -4.33 2.10
CA ASN A 142 -0.79 -5.75 1.85
C ASN A 142 -2.01 -6.24 2.64
N THR A 143 -2.59 -7.36 2.23
CA THR A 143 -3.73 -7.97 2.95
C THR A 143 -3.38 -8.34 4.39
N SER A 144 -2.13 -8.78 4.63
CA SER A 144 -1.61 -9.04 6.00
C SER A 144 -1.49 -7.79 6.88
N GLU A 145 -1.64 -6.61 6.28
CA GLU A 145 -1.62 -5.30 6.93
C GLU A 145 -3.03 -4.69 7.01
N SER A 146 -4.07 -5.50 6.78
CA SER A 146 -5.47 -5.08 6.82
C SER A 146 -5.85 -4.49 8.18
N LEU A 147 -6.88 -3.64 8.18
CA LEU A 147 -7.42 -3.07 9.41
C LEU A 147 -8.28 -4.12 10.11
N LEU A 148 -7.88 -4.51 11.30
CA LEU A 148 -8.69 -5.34 12.19
C LEU A 148 -9.59 -4.43 13.04
N MET A 149 -10.89 -4.43 12.76
CA MET A 149 -11.84 -3.56 13.41
C MET A 149 -12.42 -4.18 14.67
N SER A 150 -12.64 -3.38 15.73
CA SER A 150 -13.54 -3.76 16.80
C SER A 150 -15.00 -3.75 16.32
N ASP A 151 -15.91 -4.35 17.10
CA ASP A 151 -17.35 -4.36 16.77
C ASP A 151 -17.89 -2.93 16.63
N GLU A 152 -17.46 -2.00 17.49
CA GLU A 152 -17.88 -0.60 17.44
C GLU A 152 -17.34 0.11 16.18
N GLN A 153 -16.08 -0.16 15.81
CA GLN A 153 -15.49 0.40 14.60
C GLN A 153 -16.18 -0.12 13.35
N ARG A 154 -16.43 -1.44 13.32
CA ARG A 154 -17.20 -2.05 12.24
C ARG A 154 -18.60 -1.45 12.12
N ALA A 155 -19.31 -1.28 13.24
CA ALA A 155 -20.65 -0.70 13.25
C ALA A 155 -20.66 0.72 12.63
N VAL A 156 -19.65 1.55 12.94
CA VAL A 156 -19.52 2.89 12.34
C VAL A 156 -19.35 2.80 10.82
N ILE A 157 -18.49 1.92 10.31
CA ILE A 157 -18.25 1.80 8.86
C ILE A 157 -19.49 1.24 8.16
N VAL A 158 -20.12 0.21 8.73
CA VAL A 158 -21.35 -0.38 8.17
C VAL A 158 -22.47 0.65 8.08
N GLN A 159 -22.68 1.46 9.13
CA GLN A 159 -23.68 2.53 9.11
C GLN A 159 -23.43 3.54 7.99
N LEU A 160 -22.17 3.89 7.74
CA LEU A 160 -21.80 4.77 6.63
C LEU A 160 -22.03 4.10 5.26
N PHE A 161 -21.77 2.78 5.15
CA PHE A 161 -22.06 2.02 3.94
C PHE A 161 -23.56 1.95 3.69
N GLU A 162 -24.40 1.77 4.72
CA GLU A 162 -25.86 1.82 4.59
C GLU A 162 -26.36 3.20 4.13
N GLN A 163 -25.77 4.29 4.63
CA GLN A 163 -26.09 5.64 4.18
C GLN A 163 -25.71 5.83 2.69
N LEU A 164 -24.51 5.40 2.29
CA LEU A 164 -24.06 5.41 0.89
C LEU A 164 -25.00 4.59 0.01
N ARG A 165 -25.39 3.41 0.47
CA ARG A 165 -26.32 2.53 -0.26
C ARG A 165 -27.70 3.19 -0.43
N GLY A 166 -28.19 3.81 0.63
CA GLY A 166 -29.47 4.54 0.60
C GLY A 166 -29.44 5.68 -0.41
N GLU A 167 -28.37 6.50 -0.39
CA GLU A 167 -28.20 7.61 -1.34
C GLU A 167 -28.07 7.11 -2.78
N ALA A 168 -27.24 6.08 -3.01
CA ALA A 168 -27.05 5.49 -4.34
C ALA A 168 -28.30 4.82 -4.93
N ALA A 169 -29.30 4.52 -4.11
CA ALA A 169 -30.56 3.92 -4.53
C ALA A 169 -31.65 4.95 -4.84
N LEU A 170 -31.44 6.23 -4.53
CA LEU A 170 -32.37 7.30 -4.88
C LEU A 170 -32.32 7.62 -6.37
N GLU A 171 -33.33 8.32 -6.86
CA GLU A 171 -33.31 8.91 -8.20
C GLU A 171 -32.18 9.95 -8.27
N ASP A 172 -31.31 9.81 -9.30
CA ASP A 172 -30.10 10.63 -9.47
C ASP A 172 -30.48 12.10 -9.74
N ASP A 173 -29.90 13.04 -8.98
CA ASP A 173 -30.11 14.47 -9.09
C ASP A 173 -28.78 15.26 -9.07
N GLU A 174 -28.86 16.60 -9.13
CA GLU A 174 -27.69 17.49 -9.14
C GLU A 174 -26.85 17.46 -7.82
N HIS A 175 -27.34 16.82 -6.77
CA HIS A 175 -26.71 16.74 -5.46
C HIS A 175 -26.11 15.36 -5.17
N THR A 176 -26.61 14.31 -5.81
CA THR A 176 -26.28 12.90 -5.55
C THR A 176 -24.79 12.65 -5.59
N ASP A 177 -24.09 12.99 -6.68
CA ASP A 177 -22.62 12.78 -6.78
C ASP A 177 -21.86 13.49 -5.65
N ARG A 178 -22.27 14.72 -5.25
CA ARG A 178 -21.61 15.46 -4.15
C ARG A 178 -21.85 14.83 -2.79
N ILE A 179 -23.07 14.36 -2.53
CA ILE A 179 -23.41 13.67 -1.28
C ILE A 179 -22.60 12.38 -1.19
N LEU A 180 -22.53 11.58 -2.25
CA LEU A 180 -21.75 10.36 -2.31
C LEU A 180 -20.25 10.63 -2.06
N VAL A 181 -19.66 11.66 -2.67
CA VAL A 181 -18.26 12.06 -2.44
C VAL A 181 -18.02 12.43 -0.98
N HIS A 182 -18.92 13.18 -0.34
CA HIS A 182 -18.77 13.54 1.08
C HIS A 182 -18.88 12.32 1.99
N LEU A 183 -19.83 11.44 1.76
CA LEU A 183 -19.98 10.19 2.53
C LEU A 183 -18.75 9.29 2.38
N ILE A 184 -18.23 9.11 1.16
CA ILE A 184 -16.97 8.38 0.91
C ILE A 184 -15.82 9.04 1.68
N GLY A 185 -15.72 10.38 1.65
CA GLY A 185 -14.71 11.10 2.43
C GLY A 185 -14.79 10.81 3.93
N ILE A 186 -16.00 10.74 4.50
CA ILE A 186 -16.20 10.39 5.92
C ILE A 186 -15.75 8.94 6.19
N VAL A 187 -16.06 8.00 5.30
CA VAL A 187 -15.60 6.62 5.41
C VAL A 187 -14.08 6.58 5.45
N LEU A 188 -13.41 7.21 4.49
CA LEU A 188 -11.94 7.20 4.36
C LEU A 188 -11.25 7.81 5.59
N GLU A 189 -11.80 8.91 6.15
CA GLU A 189 -11.28 9.52 7.37
C GLU A 189 -11.42 8.63 8.60
N ASN A 190 -12.55 7.92 8.74
CA ASN A 190 -12.71 6.97 9.83
C ASN A 190 -11.73 5.80 9.71
N VAL A 191 -11.56 5.25 8.51
CA VAL A 191 -10.61 4.17 8.24
C VAL A 191 -9.18 4.64 8.54
N ALA A 192 -8.77 5.83 8.09
CA ALA A 192 -7.46 6.41 8.39
C ALA A 192 -7.24 6.56 9.91
N ARG A 193 -8.27 7.02 10.65
CA ARG A 193 -8.24 7.13 12.11
C ARG A 193 -8.05 5.76 12.77
N PHE A 194 -8.75 4.73 12.29
CA PHE A 194 -8.68 3.39 12.85
C PHE A 194 -7.32 2.75 12.58
N TYR A 195 -6.76 2.88 11.38
CA TYR A 195 -5.40 2.47 11.09
C TYR A 195 -4.38 3.18 11.98
N ALA A 196 -4.50 4.49 12.16
CA ALA A 196 -3.61 5.22 13.05
C ALA A 196 -3.67 4.73 14.51
N ARG A 197 -4.85 4.28 14.98
CA ARG A 197 -5.00 3.64 16.31
C ARG A 197 -4.36 2.24 16.33
N GLN A 198 -4.62 1.41 15.31
CA GLN A 198 -4.05 0.07 15.19
C GLN A 198 -2.51 0.13 15.19
N LEU A 199 -1.91 1.01 14.39
CA LEU A 199 -0.46 1.20 14.33
C LEU A 199 0.11 1.61 15.71
N ARG A 200 -0.57 2.50 16.44
CA ARG A 200 -0.15 2.88 17.80
C ARG A 200 -0.22 1.73 18.80
N MET A 201 -1.28 0.93 18.74
CA MET A 201 -1.44 -0.22 19.63
C MET A 201 -0.42 -1.34 19.35
N GLN A 202 -0.04 -1.51 18.09
CA GLN A 202 0.96 -2.50 17.69
C GLN A 202 2.41 -2.01 17.91
N ALA A 203 2.64 -0.73 18.16
CA ALA A 203 3.96 -0.15 18.32
C ALA A 203 4.83 -0.84 19.39
N PRO A 204 4.33 -1.17 20.59
CA PRO A 204 5.12 -1.89 21.60
C PRO A 204 5.52 -3.30 21.14
N ALA A 205 4.59 -4.04 20.51
CA ALA A 205 4.85 -5.39 20.01
C ALA A 205 5.80 -5.42 18.82
N ARG A 206 5.99 -4.27 18.14
CA ARG A 206 6.86 -4.10 16.97
C ARG A 206 8.11 -3.26 17.27
N SER A 207 8.47 -3.07 18.54
CA SER A 207 9.71 -2.38 18.95
C SER A 207 10.96 -3.04 18.34
N ASP A 208 10.90 -4.32 18.04
CA ASP A 208 11.95 -5.06 17.34
C ASP A 208 12.10 -4.61 15.86
N LEU A 209 11.08 -4.03 15.24
CA LEU A 209 11.14 -3.57 13.85
C LEU A 209 12.25 -2.54 13.63
N LEU A 210 12.40 -1.59 14.54
CA LEU A 210 13.46 -0.57 14.44
C LEU A 210 14.85 -1.21 14.51
N THR A 211 15.02 -2.17 15.44
CA THR A 211 16.27 -2.92 15.55
C THR A 211 16.55 -3.74 14.28
N ARG A 212 15.54 -4.41 13.73
CA ARG A 212 15.66 -5.14 12.45
C ARG A 212 15.97 -4.19 11.30
N PHE A 213 15.34 -3.03 11.24
CA PHE A 213 15.60 -2.01 10.24
C PHE A 213 17.03 -1.46 10.33
N GLU A 214 17.51 -1.15 11.55
CA GLU A 214 18.90 -0.72 11.76
C GLU A 214 19.89 -1.83 11.37
N ASN A 215 19.65 -3.06 11.78
CA ASN A 215 20.48 -4.21 11.41
C ASN A 215 20.50 -4.45 9.89
N LEU A 216 19.36 -4.24 9.22
CA LEU A 216 19.27 -4.31 7.77
C LEU A 216 20.17 -3.26 7.10
N LEU A 217 20.14 -2.01 7.57
CA LEU A 217 21.01 -0.94 7.05
C LEU A 217 22.49 -1.26 7.28
N VAL A 218 22.86 -1.77 8.46
CA VAL A 218 24.22 -2.19 8.77
C VAL A 218 24.65 -3.34 7.85
N GLY A 219 23.79 -4.35 7.69
CA GLY A 219 24.04 -5.50 6.80
C GLY A 219 24.21 -5.09 5.35
N TYR A 220 23.37 -4.20 4.85
CA TYR A 220 23.42 -3.69 3.48
C TYR A 220 24.81 -3.14 3.09
N TYR A 221 25.41 -2.35 3.98
CA TYR A 221 26.74 -1.78 3.78
C TYR A 221 27.88 -2.76 4.08
N ARG A 222 27.70 -3.65 5.06
CA ARG A 222 28.67 -4.71 5.35
C ARG A 222 28.84 -5.66 4.16
N ASP A 223 27.71 -6.02 3.52
CA ASP A 223 27.68 -6.99 2.43
C ASP A 223 27.95 -6.31 1.06
N GLY A 224 28.26 -5.01 1.04
CA GLY A 224 28.66 -4.26 -0.16
C GLY A 224 27.56 -4.01 -1.17
N LEU A 225 26.30 -4.17 -0.80
CA LEU A 225 25.15 -4.05 -1.72
C LEU A 225 24.99 -2.64 -2.32
N GLN A 226 25.51 -1.62 -1.67
CA GLN A 226 25.49 -0.23 -2.15
C GLN A 226 26.31 -0.03 -3.43
N ALA A 227 27.30 -0.90 -3.68
CA ALA A 227 28.13 -0.79 -4.90
C ALA A 227 27.30 -1.06 -6.18
N ALA A 228 26.34 -1.96 -6.10
CA ALA A 228 25.47 -2.31 -7.22
C ALA A 228 24.13 -1.57 -7.23
N ASN A 229 23.58 -1.28 -6.04
CA ASN A 229 22.21 -0.80 -5.88
C ASN A 229 22.10 0.65 -5.36
N GLY A 230 23.23 1.31 -5.10
CA GLY A 230 23.24 2.65 -4.53
C GLY A 230 22.78 2.68 -3.06
N ILE A 231 22.25 3.81 -2.64
CA ILE A 231 21.71 3.99 -1.28
C ILE A 231 20.43 3.16 -1.11
N PRO A 232 20.25 2.43 0.01
CA PRO A 232 19.05 1.62 0.22
C PRO A 232 17.78 2.48 0.18
N SER A 233 16.82 2.06 -0.63
CA SER A 233 15.52 2.73 -0.74
C SER A 233 14.55 2.27 0.36
N VAL A 234 13.54 3.09 0.67
CA VAL A 234 12.44 2.70 1.57
C VAL A 234 11.75 1.43 1.06
N ARG A 235 11.58 1.31 -0.27
CA ARG A 235 10.99 0.14 -0.91
C ARG A 235 11.82 -1.13 -0.65
N TYR A 236 13.13 -1.05 -0.83
CA TYR A 236 14.03 -2.16 -0.52
C TYR A 236 13.90 -2.58 0.95
N CYS A 237 14.01 -1.63 1.88
CA CYS A 237 13.92 -1.92 3.31
C CYS A 237 12.58 -2.55 3.69
N ALA A 238 11.49 -2.07 3.11
CA ALA A 238 10.17 -2.63 3.36
C ALA A 238 10.06 -4.08 2.85
N GLN A 239 10.56 -4.37 1.65
CA GLN A 239 10.56 -5.71 1.06
C GLN A 239 11.35 -6.71 1.90
N GLU A 240 12.56 -6.34 2.36
CA GLU A 240 13.39 -7.19 3.24
C GLU A 240 12.73 -7.43 4.62
N LEU A 241 11.85 -6.54 5.04
CA LEU A 241 11.09 -6.67 6.28
C LEU A 241 9.69 -7.31 6.07
N PHE A 242 9.38 -7.73 4.83
CA PHE A 242 8.10 -8.33 4.44
C PHE A 242 6.89 -7.42 4.66
N LEU A 243 7.07 -6.11 4.40
CA LEU A 243 6.05 -5.09 4.52
C LEU A 243 5.85 -4.34 3.21
N SER A 244 4.65 -3.76 3.03
CA SER A 244 4.43 -2.80 1.95
C SER A 244 5.19 -1.50 2.25
N PRO A 245 5.69 -0.78 1.21
CA PRO A 245 6.49 0.43 1.43
C PRO A 245 5.75 1.53 2.19
N ASN A 246 4.45 1.67 1.96
CA ASN A 246 3.63 2.68 2.63
C ASN A 246 3.35 2.31 4.08
N TYR A 247 2.96 1.05 4.35
CA TYR A 247 2.76 0.58 5.71
C TYR A 247 4.05 0.67 6.55
N PHE A 248 5.19 0.26 5.98
CA PHE A 248 6.49 0.41 6.63
C PHE A 248 6.80 1.89 6.95
N GLY A 249 6.56 2.79 5.99
CA GLY A 249 6.76 4.23 6.19
C GLY A 249 5.89 4.80 7.30
N ASP A 250 4.61 4.43 7.35
CA ASP A 250 3.65 4.89 8.35
C ASP A 250 3.97 4.32 9.73
N LEU A 251 4.35 3.04 9.79
CA LEU A 251 4.77 2.39 11.04
C LEU A 251 6.06 3.01 11.60
N VAL A 252 7.08 3.23 10.78
CA VAL A 252 8.32 3.91 11.20
C VAL A 252 8.02 5.31 11.71
N ARG A 253 7.19 6.08 11.01
CA ARG A 253 6.78 7.42 11.44
C ARG A 253 6.05 7.38 12.78
N GLN A 254 5.17 6.40 12.98
CA GLN A 254 4.44 6.22 14.24
C GLN A 254 5.37 5.89 15.41
N LEU A 255 6.41 5.07 15.16
CA LEU A 255 7.37 4.64 16.19
C LEU A 255 8.40 5.71 16.56
N THR A 256 8.83 6.54 15.59
CA THR A 256 9.98 7.44 15.75
C THR A 256 9.65 8.91 15.61
N GLY A 257 8.50 9.27 15.06
CA GLY A 257 8.17 10.62 14.61
C GLY A 257 8.84 11.03 13.28
N ASP A 258 9.80 10.23 12.78
CA ASP A 258 10.58 10.47 11.57
C ASP A 258 10.11 9.61 10.39
N THR A 259 10.39 10.07 9.17
CA THR A 259 10.16 9.21 7.99
C THR A 259 11.27 8.17 7.86
N ALA A 260 10.96 6.98 7.31
CA ALA A 260 11.96 5.95 7.01
C ALA A 260 13.10 6.51 6.13
N LYS A 261 12.77 7.37 5.15
CA LYS A 261 13.75 8.05 4.31
C LYS A 261 14.71 8.94 5.11
N SER A 262 14.19 9.65 6.14
CA SER A 262 15.01 10.49 7.02
C SER A 262 15.99 9.65 7.84
N ILE A 263 15.54 8.50 8.35
CA ILE A 263 16.38 7.58 9.13
C ILE A 263 17.48 7.00 8.26
N ILE A 264 17.16 6.51 7.04
CA ILE A 264 18.17 6.04 6.07
C ILE A 264 19.19 7.12 5.80
N SER A 265 18.74 8.35 5.49
CA SER A 265 19.65 9.47 5.22
C SER A 265 20.58 9.79 6.39
N ARG A 266 20.06 9.77 7.63
CA ARG A 266 20.85 9.99 8.85
C ARG A 266 21.90 8.91 9.03
N PHE A 267 21.55 7.65 8.85
CA PHE A 267 22.47 6.52 8.91
C PHE A 267 23.60 6.66 7.89
N VAL A 268 23.28 6.99 6.63
CA VAL A 268 24.27 7.19 5.55
C VAL A 268 25.20 8.36 5.87
N MET A 269 24.67 9.47 6.40
CA MET A 269 25.48 10.62 6.77
C MET A 269 26.39 10.36 7.98
N GLN A 270 25.95 9.56 8.94
CA GLN A 270 26.81 9.11 10.03
C GLN A 270 27.98 8.29 9.52
N ARG A 271 27.74 7.32 8.63
CA ARG A 271 28.84 6.55 7.99
C ARG A 271 29.77 7.43 7.16
N ALA A 272 29.21 8.45 6.47
CA ALA A 272 30.02 9.44 5.76
C ALA A 272 31.02 10.14 6.69
N ARG A 273 30.54 10.58 7.85
CA ARG A 273 31.36 11.24 8.86
C ARG A 273 32.47 10.34 9.40
N GLU A 274 32.16 9.06 9.60
CA GLU A 274 33.13 8.05 10.05
C GLU A 274 34.23 7.83 9.00
N LEU A 275 33.86 7.59 7.74
CA LEU A 275 34.82 7.41 6.64
C LEU A 275 35.73 8.63 6.44
N LEU A 276 35.14 9.83 6.43
CA LEU A 276 35.92 11.08 6.34
C LEU A 276 36.85 11.26 7.53
N ALA A 277 36.43 10.88 8.75
CA ALA A 277 37.23 11.00 9.96
C ALA A 277 38.45 10.04 9.95
N THR A 278 38.36 8.91 9.25
CA THR A 278 39.49 7.98 9.05
C THR A 278 40.40 8.36 7.88
N GLY A 279 40.16 9.49 7.22
CA GLY A 279 41.00 10.03 6.14
C GLY A 279 40.64 9.51 4.74
N VAL A 280 39.49 8.83 4.58
CA VAL A 280 39.03 8.41 3.24
C VAL A 280 38.72 9.65 2.39
N PRO A 281 39.22 9.75 1.14
CA PRO A 281 38.94 10.88 0.26
C PRO A 281 37.46 11.10 0.00
N ILE A 282 37.05 12.36 -0.23
CA ILE A 282 35.62 12.72 -0.41
C ILE A 282 34.97 11.95 -1.57
N ALA A 283 35.68 11.82 -2.71
CA ALA A 283 35.17 11.09 -3.87
C ALA A 283 34.96 9.61 -3.56
N GLU A 284 35.93 8.98 -2.90
CA GLU A 284 35.86 7.59 -2.48
C GLU A 284 34.79 7.37 -1.40
N THR A 285 34.65 8.31 -0.47
CA THR A 285 33.55 8.28 0.52
C THR A 285 32.18 8.29 -0.18
N SER A 286 32.01 9.16 -1.17
CA SER A 286 30.79 9.23 -1.97
C SER A 286 30.47 7.88 -2.65
N GLU A 287 31.45 7.27 -3.29
CA GLU A 287 31.32 5.98 -3.97
C GLU A 287 31.00 4.85 -2.97
N ARG A 288 31.76 4.75 -1.86
CA ARG A 288 31.53 3.73 -0.81
C ARG A 288 30.16 3.84 -0.14
N LEU A 289 29.51 5.00 -0.23
CA LEU A 289 28.16 5.23 0.29
C LEU A 289 27.08 4.93 -0.75
N GLY A 290 27.42 4.69 -2.02
CA GLY A 290 26.48 4.39 -3.09
C GLY A 290 25.90 5.64 -3.76
N TYR A 291 26.63 6.75 -3.80
CA TYR A 291 26.24 7.92 -4.59
C TYR A 291 26.82 7.84 -6.00
N ASP A 292 25.98 7.96 -7.02
CA ASP A 292 26.42 8.02 -8.43
C ASP A 292 27.29 9.23 -8.72
N TYR A 293 27.07 10.34 -8.00
CA TYR A 293 27.77 11.63 -8.20
C TYR A 293 28.22 12.24 -6.88
N PRO A 294 29.51 12.57 -6.71
CA PRO A 294 30.06 13.20 -5.49
C PRO A 294 29.39 14.52 -5.10
N GLN A 295 28.85 15.26 -6.07
CA GLN A 295 28.12 16.51 -5.83
C GLN A 295 26.78 16.27 -5.10
N HIS A 296 26.10 15.15 -5.35
CA HIS A 296 24.89 14.78 -4.62
C HIS A 296 25.23 14.48 -3.16
N PHE A 297 26.31 13.72 -2.93
CA PHE A 297 26.84 13.49 -1.59
C PHE A 297 27.17 14.79 -0.87
N THR A 298 27.95 15.67 -1.49
CA THR A 298 28.36 16.96 -0.91
C THR A 298 27.16 17.81 -0.51
N ARG A 299 26.12 17.88 -1.37
CA ARG A 299 24.87 18.60 -1.08
C ARG A 299 24.12 18.00 0.11
N GLN A 300 24.01 16.66 0.17
CA GLN A 300 23.33 15.98 1.26
C GLN A 300 24.09 16.12 2.57
N PHE A 301 25.41 16.01 2.55
CA PHE A 301 26.25 16.20 3.72
C PHE A 301 26.12 17.62 4.28
N LYS A 302 26.18 18.65 3.40
CA LYS A 302 25.96 20.04 3.80
C LYS A 302 24.56 20.27 4.37
N LYS A 303 23.54 19.67 3.75
CA LYS A 303 22.15 19.76 4.25
C LYS A 303 22.01 19.16 5.65
N HIS A 304 22.74 18.08 5.94
CA HIS A 304 22.64 17.36 7.20
C HIS A 304 23.47 17.99 8.33
N TYR A 305 24.70 18.44 8.03
CA TYR A 305 25.66 18.93 9.02
C TYR A 305 25.88 20.44 8.98
N GLY A 306 25.30 21.16 8.05
CA GLY A 306 25.47 22.61 7.87
C GLY A 306 26.78 23.03 7.18
N LEU A 307 27.74 22.12 6.98
CA LEU A 307 29.04 22.36 6.38
C LEU A 307 29.38 21.33 5.31
N THR A 308 30.25 21.66 4.36
CA THR A 308 30.67 20.73 3.32
C THR A 308 31.64 19.67 3.88
N PRO A 309 31.77 18.48 3.19
CA PRO A 309 32.80 17.51 3.57
C PRO A 309 34.21 18.09 3.65
N SER A 310 34.54 19.01 2.74
CA SER A 310 35.85 19.70 2.74
C SER A 310 36.06 20.60 3.97
N ASP A 311 35.02 21.34 4.38
CA ASP A 311 35.06 22.17 5.58
C ASP A 311 35.12 21.35 6.85
N PHE A 312 34.41 20.22 6.87
CA PHE A 312 34.46 19.22 7.97
C PHE A 312 35.89 18.69 8.16
N LEU A 313 36.60 18.34 7.09
CA LEU A 313 37.98 17.87 7.16
C LEU A 313 38.95 18.95 7.62
N LYS A 314 38.73 20.23 7.24
CA LYS A 314 39.53 21.36 7.71
C LYS A 314 39.30 21.66 9.19
N SER A 315 38.09 21.51 9.70
CA SER A 315 37.75 21.76 11.11
C SER A 315 38.32 20.73 12.09
N LYS A 316 38.83 19.61 11.58
CA LYS A 316 39.46 18.53 12.36
C LYS A 316 40.99 18.57 12.36
N ARG A 317 41.58 19.43 11.53
CA ARG A 317 43.01 19.75 11.55
C ARG A 317 43.31 20.91 12.48
#